data_79ed265ce91f872c2f254973f6e62118
#
_entry.id   79ed265ce91f872c2f254973f6e62118
#
_cell.length_a   1.000
_cell.length_b   1.000
_cell.length_c   1.000
_cell.angle_alpha   90.00
_cell.angle_beta   90.00
_cell.angle_gamma   90.00
#
_symmetry.space_group_name_H-M   'P 1'
#
loop_
_entity.id
_entity.type
_entity.pdbx_description
1 polymer ?
#
loop_
_entity_poly.entity_id
_entity_poly.type
_entity_poly.pdbx_seq_one_letter_code
_entity_poly.pdbx_strand_id
1 'polypeptide(L)'
;MTGKWKILLPMLLIFLLVGCGKTNDGLTIEGHNWTSTQAIDSTGDSIDLPALTCAAQNGSLSVMSADGNAQQSGTYSLAQRDANSVFYALSLGGESGTAVVSITKYADESDEQESEYTLILSLPDQTVYFRADLDD
;
A
#
# COMPACT_ATOMS: atom_id res chain seq x y z
N MET A 1 -16.01 -39.22 22.46
CA MET A 1 -15.80 -37.94 23.12
C MET A 1 -14.47 -37.38 22.85
N THR A 2 -13.47 -38.13 23.02
CA THR A 2 -12.12 -37.65 22.82
C THR A 2 -11.81 -37.25 21.41
N GLY A 3 -12.56 -37.75 20.44
CA GLY A 3 -12.31 -37.40 19.06
C GLY A 3 -12.52 -35.94 18.74
N LYS A 4 -13.37 -35.28 19.47
CA LYS A 4 -13.64 -33.89 19.23
C LYS A 4 -12.44 -33.02 19.55
N TRP A 5 -11.74 -33.39 20.57
CA TRP A 5 -10.56 -32.61 20.96
C TRP A 5 -9.47 -32.68 19.94
N LYS A 6 -9.32 -33.82 19.33
CA LYS A 6 -8.29 -34.01 18.34
C LYS A 6 -8.55 -33.17 17.12
N ILE A 7 -9.79 -32.89 16.81
CA ILE A 7 -10.15 -32.08 15.67
C ILE A 7 -9.85 -30.62 15.93
N LEU A 8 -10.09 -30.18 17.16
CA LEU A 8 -9.85 -28.77 17.47
C LEU A 8 -8.40 -28.40 17.44
N LEU A 9 -7.55 -29.30 17.90
CA LEU A 9 -6.13 -28.99 17.93
C LEU A 9 -5.53 -28.65 16.56
N PRO A 10 -5.81 -29.45 15.52
CA PRO A 10 -5.32 -29.10 14.20
C PRO A 10 -5.79 -27.74 13.72
N MET A 11 -6.99 -27.38 14.07
CA MET A 11 -7.50 -26.07 13.67
C MET A 11 -6.72 -24.94 14.30
N LEU A 12 -6.37 -25.09 15.56
CA LEU A 12 -5.57 -24.10 16.23
C LEU A 12 -4.21 -23.94 15.58
N LEU A 13 -3.63 -25.04 15.17
CA LEU A 13 -2.35 -25.00 14.49
C LEU A 13 -2.43 -24.23 13.20
N ILE A 14 -3.53 -24.39 12.50
CA ILE A 14 -3.73 -23.67 11.25
C ILE A 14 -3.76 -22.17 11.50
N PHE A 15 -4.40 -21.75 12.56
CA PHE A 15 -4.42 -20.34 12.91
C PHE A 15 -3.03 -19.82 13.23
N LEU A 16 -2.23 -20.62 13.90
CA LEU A 16 -0.87 -20.21 14.20
C LEU A 16 -0.05 -20.05 12.94
N LEU A 17 -0.26 -20.92 11.96
CA LEU A 17 0.43 -20.78 10.69
C LEU A 17 0.03 -19.51 9.96
N VAL A 18 -1.25 -19.19 10.02
CA VAL A 18 -1.69 -17.92 9.44
C VAL A 18 -1.01 -16.77 10.15
N GLY A 19 -0.82 -16.88 11.45
CA GLY A 19 -0.11 -15.86 12.19
C GLY A 19 1.31 -15.66 11.74
N CYS A 20 1.93 -16.66 11.17
CA CYS A 20 3.29 -16.52 10.66
C CYS A 20 3.35 -15.59 9.46
N GLY A 21 2.23 -15.34 8.80
CA GLY A 21 2.18 -14.38 7.71
C GLY A 21 2.34 -12.94 8.15
N LYS A 22 2.46 -12.72 9.45
CA LYS A 22 2.57 -11.37 10.00
C LYS A 22 3.86 -10.66 9.61
N THR A 23 4.81 -11.36 9.05
CA THR A 23 6.04 -10.71 8.63
C THR A 23 5.79 -9.57 7.65
N ASN A 24 4.60 -9.52 7.04
CA ASN A 24 4.24 -8.49 6.09
C ASN A 24 3.15 -7.57 6.61
N ASP A 25 3.04 -7.43 7.93
CA ASP A 25 1.97 -6.65 8.54
C ASP A 25 1.95 -5.20 8.08
N GLY A 26 3.10 -4.61 7.83
CA GLY A 26 3.15 -3.24 7.38
C GLY A 26 2.97 -3.06 5.89
N LEU A 27 2.91 -4.15 5.14
CA LEU A 27 2.81 -4.07 3.69
C LEU A 27 1.34 -3.98 3.28
N THR A 28 0.81 -2.78 3.43
CA THR A 28 -0.57 -2.48 3.13
C THR A 28 -0.67 -1.01 2.75
N ILE A 29 -1.69 -0.68 1.98
CA ILE A 29 -1.97 0.71 1.67
C ILE A 29 -2.55 1.45 2.88
N GLU A 30 -3.06 0.72 3.85
CA GLU A 30 -3.75 1.29 5.00
C GLU A 30 -2.80 1.64 6.13
N GLY A 31 -3.17 2.68 6.89
CA GLY A 31 -2.47 3.00 8.12
C GLY A 31 -1.19 3.79 7.95
N HIS A 32 -0.87 4.21 6.75
CA HIS A 32 0.33 4.98 6.48
C HIS A 32 -0.02 6.38 6.00
N ASN A 33 0.89 7.30 6.25
CA ASN A 33 0.79 8.65 5.71
C ASN A 33 1.64 8.71 4.45
N TRP A 34 1.00 8.65 3.32
CA TRP A 34 1.69 8.64 2.03
C TRP A 34 1.92 10.07 1.54
N THR A 35 3.14 10.35 1.12
CA THR A 35 3.51 11.65 0.56
C THR A 35 4.07 11.45 -0.84
N SER A 36 3.59 12.24 -1.79
CA SER A 36 4.03 12.08 -3.16
C SER A 36 5.48 12.52 -3.34
N THR A 37 6.18 11.79 -4.20
CA THR A 37 7.57 12.11 -4.56
C THR A 37 7.71 12.49 -6.01
N GLN A 38 6.82 11.99 -6.87
CA GLN A 38 6.92 12.18 -8.30
C GLN A 38 5.59 11.86 -8.96
N ALA A 39 5.29 12.52 -10.05
CA ALA A 39 4.16 12.17 -10.89
C ALA A 39 4.60 12.21 -12.35
N ILE A 40 4.10 11.30 -13.16
CA ILE A 40 4.38 11.24 -14.58
C ILE A 40 3.06 11.10 -15.34
N ASP A 41 3.06 11.58 -16.59
CA ASP A 41 1.89 11.44 -17.44
C ASP A 41 1.95 10.12 -18.22
N SER A 42 0.98 9.89 -19.09
CA SER A 42 0.89 8.63 -19.84
C SER A 42 2.04 8.43 -20.82
N THR A 43 2.80 9.47 -21.13
CA THR A 43 3.96 9.36 -22.01
C THR A 43 5.26 9.16 -21.24
N GLY A 44 5.22 9.23 -19.91
CA GLY A 44 6.40 9.08 -19.07
C GLY A 44 7.07 10.40 -18.71
N ASP A 45 6.52 11.52 -19.11
CA ASP A 45 7.07 12.83 -18.78
C ASP A 45 6.62 13.26 -17.38
N SER A 46 7.51 13.93 -16.68
CA SER A 46 7.20 14.43 -15.34
C SER A 46 6.09 15.46 -15.38
N ILE A 47 5.18 15.36 -14.41
CA ILE A 47 4.11 16.33 -14.22
C ILE A 47 4.47 17.17 -13.01
N ASP A 48 4.32 18.47 -13.15
CA ASP A 48 4.55 19.40 -12.05
C ASP A 48 3.25 19.55 -11.26
N LEU A 49 3.11 18.75 -10.21
CA LEU A 49 1.95 18.80 -9.34
C LEU A 49 2.36 19.31 -7.97
N PRO A 50 1.45 19.98 -7.25
CA PRO A 50 1.72 20.27 -5.84
C PRO A 50 1.90 18.97 -5.09
N ALA A 51 2.56 19.04 -3.94
CA ALA A 51 2.72 17.85 -3.11
C ALA A 51 1.36 17.27 -2.76
N LEU A 52 1.25 15.96 -2.83
CA LEU A 52 0.01 15.26 -2.53
C LEU A 52 0.21 14.36 -1.32
N THR A 53 -0.85 14.19 -0.55
CA THR A 53 -0.88 13.20 0.51
C THR A 53 -2.00 12.21 0.20
N CYS A 54 -1.81 10.99 0.66
CA CYS A 54 -2.78 9.92 0.41
C CYS A 54 -3.00 9.17 1.70
N ALA A 55 -4.24 8.84 1.98
CA ALA A 55 -4.60 8.04 3.14
C ALA A 55 -5.66 7.03 2.74
N ALA A 56 -5.53 5.82 3.24
CA ALA A 56 -6.42 4.72 2.92
C ALA A 56 -6.86 4.01 4.18
N GLN A 57 -8.12 3.67 4.26
CA GLN A 57 -8.69 2.97 5.39
C GLN A 57 -9.99 2.29 4.98
N ASN A 58 -10.13 1.02 5.33
CA ASN A 58 -11.38 0.27 5.16
C ASN A 58 -11.93 0.30 3.74
N GLY A 59 -11.06 0.22 2.76
CA GLY A 59 -11.48 0.20 1.36
C GLY A 59 -11.70 1.57 0.75
N SER A 60 -11.52 2.62 1.52
CA SER A 60 -11.68 3.99 1.05
C SER A 60 -10.34 4.69 0.98
N LEU A 61 -10.17 5.52 -0.03
CA LEU A 61 -8.91 6.21 -0.29
C LEU A 61 -9.18 7.68 -0.51
N SER A 62 -8.32 8.53 0.02
CA SER A 62 -8.40 9.95 -0.28
C SER A 62 -7.03 10.47 -0.65
N VAL A 63 -6.96 11.29 -1.69
CA VAL A 63 -5.75 11.97 -2.14
C VAL A 63 -6.03 13.46 -2.06
N MET A 64 -5.13 14.17 -1.40
CA MET A 64 -5.33 15.58 -1.12
C MET A 64 -4.06 16.34 -1.44
N SER A 65 -4.19 17.53 -2.03
CA SER A 65 -3.03 18.39 -2.21
C SER A 65 -2.61 18.98 -0.86
N ALA A 66 -1.32 19.29 -0.74
CA ALA A 66 -0.78 19.80 0.52
C ALA A 66 -1.41 21.13 0.91
N ASP A 67 -1.87 21.91 -0.07
CA ASP A 67 -2.53 23.19 0.21
C ASP A 67 -4.01 23.02 0.56
N GLY A 68 -4.55 21.80 0.48
CA GLY A 68 -5.93 21.53 0.81
C GLY A 68 -6.94 21.93 -0.26
N ASN A 69 -6.49 22.45 -1.39
CA ASN A 69 -7.40 22.98 -2.41
C ASN A 69 -7.93 21.90 -3.35
N ALA A 70 -7.24 20.77 -3.46
CA ALA A 70 -7.68 19.69 -4.33
C ALA A 70 -7.80 18.41 -3.53
N GLN A 71 -8.87 17.67 -3.75
CA GLN A 71 -9.13 16.42 -3.07
C GLN A 71 -9.86 15.47 -4.00
N GLN A 72 -9.42 14.22 -4.01
CA GLN A 72 -10.12 13.15 -4.71
C GLN A 72 -10.35 12.01 -3.75
N SER A 73 -11.49 11.38 -3.89
CA SER A 73 -11.85 10.21 -3.08
C SER A 73 -12.07 9.02 -3.98
N GLY A 74 -11.80 7.86 -3.44
CA GLY A 74 -11.96 6.63 -4.19
C GLY A 74 -12.08 5.41 -3.31
N THR A 75 -12.00 4.27 -3.95
CA THR A 75 -12.07 2.97 -3.29
C THR A 75 -10.96 2.08 -3.82
N TYR A 76 -10.61 1.07 -3.02
CA TYR A 76 -9.64 0.07 -3.44
C TYR A 76 -10.06 -1.28 -2.91
N SER A 77 -9.61 -2.32 -3.60
CA SER A 77 -9.82 -3.70 -3.14
C SER A 77 -8.59 -4.51 -3.46
N LEU A 78 -8.29 -5.45 -2.57
CA LEU A 78 -7.11 -6.30 -2.73
C LEU A 78 -7.26 -7.16 -3.98
N ALA A 79 -6.26 -7.13 -4.84
CA ALA A 79 -6.23 -7.95 -6.05
C ALA A 79 -5.24 -9.10 -5.94
N GLN A 80 -4.05 -8.83 -5.39
CA GLN A 80 -3.01 -9.84 -5.30
C GLN A 80 -2.01 -9.44 -4.22
N ARG A 81 -1.41 -10.43 -3.57
CA ARG A 81 -0.40 -10.19 -2.55
C ARG A 81 0.78 -11.11 -2.80
N ASP A 82 1.95 -10.53 -2.94
CA ASP A 82 3.22 -11.23 -3.05
C ASP A 82 4.07 -10.96 -1.80
N ALA A 83 5.24 -11.56 -1.73
CA ALA A 83 6.11 -11.41 -0.57
C ALA A 83 6.52 -9.97 -0.32
N ASN A 84 6.75 -9.19 -1.37
CA ASN A 84 7.28 -7.84 -1.26
C ASN A 84 6.37 -6.78 -1.88
N SER A 85 5.19 -7.16 -2.32
CA SER A 85 4.29 -6.22 -2.99
C SER A 85 2.85 -6.63 -2.77
N VAL A 86 1.99 -5.64 -2.69
CA VAL A 86 0.55 -5.85 -2.60
C VAL A 86 -0.10 -5.01 -3.69
N PHE A 87 -1.00 -5.62 -4.44
CA PHE A 87 -1.66 -5.01 -5.58
C PHE A 87 -3.13 -4.82 -5.28
N TYR A 88 -3.64 -3.66 -5.61
CA TYR A 88 -5.05 -3.32 -5.40
C TYR A 88 -5.67 -2.85 -6.70
N ALA A 89 -6.94 -3.18 -6.89
CA ALA A 89 -7.75 -2.54 -7.90
C ALA A 89 -8.23 -1.21 -7.31
N LEU A 90 -8.13 -0.15 -8.10
CA LEU A 90 -8.35 1.22 -7.62
C LEU A 90 -9.41 1.90 -8.46
N SER A 91 -10.26 2.67 -7.81
CA SER A 91 -11.14 3.62 -8.46
C SER A 91 -10.95 4.95 -7.76
N LEU A 92 -10.55 5.97 -8.49
CA LEU A 92 -10.25 7.28 -7.90
C LEU A 92 -10.76 8.36 -8.83
N GLY A 93 -11.61 9.24 -8.30
CA GLY A 93 -12.15 10.33 -9.09
C GLY A 93 -12.99 9.86 -10.28
N GLY A 94 -13.56 8.66 -10.19
CA GLY A 94 -14.34 8.09 -11.29
C GLY A 94 -13.52 7.31 -12.30
N GLU A 95 -12.21 7.23 -12.12
CA GLU A 95 -11.33 6.50 -13.04
C GLU A 95 -10.83 5.23 -12.40
N SER A 96 -10.70 4.17 -13.21
CA SER A 96 -10.18 2.90 -12.75
C SER A 96 -8.67 2.85 -12.94
N GLY A 97 -7.99 2.23 -11.98
CA GLY A 97 -6.54 2.10 -12.04
C GLY A 97 -6.06 1.02 -11.10
N THR A 98 -4.79 1.12 -10.75
CA THR A 98 -4.17 0.16 -9.83
C THR A 98 -3.36 0.91 -8.78
N ALA A 99 -3.22 0.28 -7.62
CA ALA A 99 -2.34 0.76 -6.56
C ALA A 99 -1.41 -0.39 -6.19
N VAL A 100 -0.12 -0.10 -6.08
CA VAL A 100 0.88 -1.10 -5.72
C VAL A 100 1.65 -0.59 -4.54
N VAL A 101 1.70 -1.39 -3.48
CA VAL A 101 2.50 -1.08 -2.29
C VAL A 101 3.64 -2.06 -2.24
N SER A 102 4.84 -1.56 -2.07
CA SER A 102 6.03 -2.41 -1.96
C SER A 102 6.98 -1.84 -0.92
N ILE A 103 7.91 -2.69 -0.49
CA ILE A 103 8.97 -2.29 0.42
C ILE A 103 10.23 -2.09 -0.40
N THR A 104 10.84 -0.94 -0.26
CA THR A 104 12.14 -0.65 -0.85
C THR A 104 13.16 -0.61 0.26
N LYS A 105 14.23 -1.37 0.12
CA LYS A 105 15.30 -1.44 1.11
C LYS A 105 16.54 -0.79 0.54
N TYR A 106 17.14 0.06 1.33
CA TYR A 106 18.39 0.73 0.96
C TYR A 106 19.49 0.27 1.89
N ALA A 107 20.64 -0.01 1.34
CA ALA A 107 21.85 -0.25 2.13
C ALA A 107 22.57 1.08 2.28
N ASP A 108 22.83 1.51 3.52
CA ASP A 108 23.58 2.72 3.72
C ASP A 108 25.01 2.40 4.11
N GLU A 109 25.84 3.44 4.27
CA GLU A 109 27.26 3.27 4.52
C GLU A 109 27.57 2.72 5.90
N SER A 110 26.61 2.78 6.81
CA SER A 110 26.83 2.31 8.18
C SER A 110 26.38 0.86 8.36
N ASP A 111 26.12 0.14 7.29
CA ASP A 111 25.62 -1.23 7.31
C ASP A 111 24.21 -1.36 7.89
N GLU A 112 23.56 -0.27 8.17
CA GLU A 112 22.15 -0.30 8.55
C GLU A 112 21.32 -0.31 7.30
N GLN A 113 20.29 -1.14 7.28
CA GLN A 113 19.35 -1.15 6.17
C GLN A 113 18.21 -0.19 6.48
N GLU A 114 18.06 0.78 5.64
CA GLU A 114 16.89 1.63 5.69
C GLU A 114 15.83 1.07 4.76
N SER A 115 14.61 1.10 5.21
CA SER A 115 13.49 0.62 4.42
C SER A 115 12.41 1.69 4.40
N GLU A 116 11.71 1.74 3.29
CA GLU A 116 10.54 2.57 3.20
C GLU A 116 9.47 1.86 2.39
N TYR A 117 8.24 2.24 2.61
CA TYR A 117 7.13 1.77 1.81
C TYR A 117 6.95 2.71 0.62
N THR A 118 6.67 2.12 -0.52
CA THR A 118 6.40 2.86 -1.74
C THR A 118 4.99 2.52 -2.21
N LEU A 119 4.23 3.53 -2.56
CA LEU A 119 2.90 3.36 -3.14
C LEU A 119 2.90 3.99 -4.52
N ILE A 120 2.42 3.24 -5.50
CA ILE A 120 2.30 3.73 -6.87
C ILE A 120 0.83 3.68 -7.25
N LEU A 121 0.26 4.84 -7.54
CA LEU A 121 -1.11 4.94 -8.05
C LEU A 121 -1.04 5.15 -9.55
N SER A 122 -1.55 4.18 -10.30
CA SER A 122 -1.54 4.24 -11.76
C SER A 122 -2.96 4.46 -12.26
N LEU A 123 -3.17 5.59 -12.89
CA LEU A 123 -4.44 5.97 -13.50
C LEU A 123 -4.23 6.13 -15.00
N PRO A 124 -5.29 6.19 -15.81
CA PRO A 124 -5.11 6.27 -17.25
C PRO A 124 -4.28 7.45 -17.73
N ASP A 125 -4.38 8.58 -17.05
CA ASP A 125 -3.71 9.80 -17.48
C ASP A 125 -2.40 10.08 -16.76
N GLN A 126 -2.17 9.43 -15.62
CA GLN A 126 -1.00 9.74 -14.82
C GLN A 126 -0.69 8.62 -13.84
N THR A 127 0.56 8.61 -13.42
CA THR A 127 1.04 7.71 -12.36
C THR A 127 1.70 8.58 -11.30
N VAL A 128 1.33 8.37 -10.05
CA VAL A 128 1.87 9.14 -8.93
C VAL A 128 2.57 8.19 -7.98
N TYR A 129 3.77 8.57 -7.58
CA TYR A 129 4.59 7.81 -6.67
C TYR A 129 4.57 8.45 -5.30
N PHE A 130 4.34 7.64 -4.27
CA PHE A 130 4.31 8.08 -2.88
C PHE A 130 5.27 7.25 -2.07
N ARG A 131 5.64 7.78 -0.91
CA ARG A 131 6.42 7.00 0.05
C ARG A 131 5.87 7.23 1.46
N ALA A 132 6.17 6.31 2.34
CA ALA A 132 5.87 6.41 3.77
C ALA A 132 6.97 5.73 4.55
N ASP A 133 7.25 6.27 5.71
CA ASP A 133 8.22 5.66 6.61
C ASP A 133 7.62 4.42 7.27
N LEU A 134 8.48 3.46 7.62
CA LEU A 134 8.01 2.24 8.25
C LEU A 134 7.42 2.49 9.64
N ASP A 135 7.79 3.58 10.25
CA ASP A 135 7.32 3.92 11.60
C ASP A 135 5.99 4.65 11.59
N ASP A 136 5.45 4.96 10.46
CA ASP A 136 4.17 5.67 10.37
C ASP A 136 2.98 4.80 10.74
#